data_07aa3d40c584b4688be0c6b6a87e830f
#
_entry.id   07aa3d40c584b4688be0c6b6a87e830f
#
_cell.length_a   1.000
_cell.length_b   1.000
_cell.length_c   1.000
_cell.angle_alpha   90.00
_cell.angle_beta   90.00
_cell.angle_gamma   90.00
#
_symmetry.space_group_name_H-M   'P 1'
#
loop_
_entity.id
_entity.type
_entity.pdbx_description
1 polymer ?
#
loop_
_entity_poly.entity_id
_entity_poly.type
_entity_poly.pdbx_seq_one_letter_code
_entity_poly.pdbx_strand_id
1 'polypeptide(L)'
;MAKRFFKGLWDYIKRADIILWLLLAMISAYSLVLLRSVDYATGSGYFRTQLLAIGLGVAAAVVVTLIDYAEIANFWYLLAGFSIFLMIYTSFFGEQVVGSGGVDAKAWINIAGRTFQSSELVKIAFILTF
;
A
#
# COMPACT_ATOMS: atom_id res chain seq x y z
N MET A 1 20.35 -17.31 -12.80
CA MET A 1 19.38 -16.30 -12.29
C MET A 1 19.22 -16.34 -10.77
N ALA A 2 18.98 -17.48 -10.14
CA ALA A 2 18.80 -17.57 -8.68
C ALA A 2 19.95 -16.99 -7.83
N LYS A 3 21.21 -17.26 -8.17
CA LYS A 3 22.37 -16.72 -7.42
C LYS A 3 22.47 -15.19 -7.43
N ARG A 4 22.06 -14.52 -8.53
CA ARG A 4 22.01 -13.05 -8.59
C ARG A 4 20.88 -12.49 -7.74
N PHE A 5 19.74 -13.15 -7.73
CA PHE A 5 18.60 -12.79 -6.89
C PHE A 5 18.95 -12.90 -5.39
N PHE A 6 19.53 -14.02 -4.96
CA PHE A 6 19.95 -14.21 -3.58
C PHE A 6 21.04 -13.22 -3.15
N LYS A 7 21.96 -12.88 -4.04
CA LYS A 7 22.98 -11.87 -3.74
C LYS A 7 22.37 -10.47 -3.59
N GLY A 8 21.43 -10.08 -4.47
CA GLY A 8 20.69 -8.82 -4.35
C GLY A 8 19.89 -8.73 -3.05
N LEU A 9 19.19 -9.81 -2.68
CA LEU A 9 18.44 -9.89 -1.43
C LEU A 9 19.37 -9.76 -0.19
N TRP A 10 20.54 -10.39 -0.22
CA TRP A 10 21.51 -10.32 0.86
C TRP A 10 22.14 -8.92 1.01
N ASP A 11 22.46 -8.28 -0.11
CA ASP A 11 22.99 -6.92 -0.13
C ASP A 11 21.93 -5.91 0.33
N TYR A 12 20.66 -6.16 0.01
CA TYR A 12 19.52 -5.39 0.51
C TYR A 12 19.38 -5.51 2.03
N ILE A 13 19.36 -6.74 2.57
CA ILE A 13 19.25 -6.96 4.02
C ILE A 13 20.37 -6.24 4.78
N LYS A 14 21.58 -6.19 4.22
CA LYS A 14 22.72 -5.48 4.82
C LYS A 14 22.61 -3.96 4.77
N ARG A 15 21.92 -3.41 3.78
CA ARG A 15 21.73 -1.97 3.60
C ARG A 15 20.39 -1.46 4.14
N ALA A 16 19.47 -2.38 4.43
CA ALA A 16 18.17 -2.03 4.96
C ALA A 16 18.28 -1.40 6.34
N ASP A 17 17.53 -0.37 6.58
CA ASP A 17 17.39 0.23 7.89
C ASP A 17 16.65 -0.71 8.83
N ILE A 18 17.42 -1.37 9.70
CA ILE A 18 16.89 -2.34 10.67
C ILE A 18 15.85 -1.69 11.58
N ILE A 19 16.03 -0.40 11.92
CA ILE A 19 15.10 0.33 12.78
C ILE A 19 13.75 0.46 12.08
N LEU A 20 13.75 0.80 10.79
CA LEU A 20 12.53 0.90 9.98
C LEU A 20 11.79 -0.45 9.93
N TRP A 21 12.51 -1.55 9.71
CA TRP A 21 11.92 -2.88 9.66
C TRP A 21 11.36 -3.33 11.01
N LEU A 22 12.03 -3.01 12.11
CA LEU A 22 11.53 -3.29 13.46
C LEU A 22 10.27 -2.50 13.76
N LEU A 23 10.24 -1.21 13.41
CA LEU A 23 9.06 -0.37 13.59
C LEU A 23 7.88 -0.90 12.76
N LEU A 24 8.12 -1.27 11.51
CA LEU A 24 7.10 -1.86 10.65
C LEU A 24 6.56 -3.17 11.24
N ALA A 25 7.44 -4.03 11.74
CA ALA A 25 7.04 -5.29 12.36
C ALA A 25 6.22 -5.06 13.64
N MET A 26 6.62 -4.11 14.49
CA MET A 26 5.87 -3.77 15.71
C MET A 26 4.49 -3.21 15.39
N ILE A 27 4.38 -2.27 14.46
CA ILE A 27 3.10 -1.68 14.05
C ILE A 27 2.19 -2.75 13.43
N SER A 28 2.75 -3.60 12.58
CA SER A 28 2.02 -4.71 11.96
C SER A 28 1.51 -5.72 12.99
N ALA A 29 2.35 -6.10 13.95
CA ALA A 29 1.96 -7.01 15.03
C ALA A 29 0.85 -6.40 15.90
N TYR A 30 0.99 -5.13 16.28
CA TYR A 30 -0.03 -4.41 17.04
C TYR A 30 -1.36 -4.37 16.29
N SER A 31 -1.34 -4.02 15.00
CA SER A 31 -2.52 -4.03 14.13
C SER A 31 -3.20 -5.40 14.07
N LEU A 32 -2.42 -6.48 13.94
CA LEU A 32 -2.96 -7.84 13.91
C LEU A 32 -3.63 -8.23 15.23
N VAL A 33 -3.05 -7.86 16.37
CA VAL A 33 -3.63 -8.13 17.70
C VAL A 33 -4.97 -7.40 17.85
N LEU A 34 -5.03 -6.12 17.48
CA LEU A 34 -6.27 -5.35 17.53
C LEU A 34 -7.35 -5.95 16.63
N LEU A 35 -7.01 -6.25 15.37
CA LEU A 35 -7.99 -6.79 14.42
C LEU A 35 -8.44 -8.21 14.79
N ARG A 36 -7.59 -9.00 15.42
CA ARG A 36 -8.01 -10.29 15.95
C ARG A 36 -9.06 -10.14 17.05
N SER A 37 -8.91 -9.15 17.92
CA SER A 37 -9.89 -8.84 18.96
C SER A 37 -11.22 -8.40 18.35
N VAL A 38 -11.20 -7.56 17.32
CA VAL A 38 -12.40 -7.12 16.59
C VAL A 38 -13.06 -8.30 15.88
N ASP A 39 -12.28 -9.14 15.21
CA ASP A 39 -12.80 -10.32 14.51
C ASP A 39 -13.49 -11.32 15.46
N TYR A 40 -12.93 -11.49 16.65
CA TYR A 40 -13.56 -12.35 17.67
C TYR A 40 -14.92 -11.81 18.10
N ALA A 41 -15.08 -10.50 18.16
CA ALA A 41 -16.33 -9.86 18.56
C ALA A 41 -17.37 -9.77 17.41
N THR A 42 -16.93 -9.62 16.15
CA THR A 42 -17.82 -9.28 15.01
C THR A 42 -17.89 -10.36 13.94
N GLY A 43 -16.95 -11.31 13.91
CA GLY A 43 -16.85 -12.32 12.84
C GLY A 43 -16.54 -11.76 11.45
N SER A 44 -15.99 -10.55 11.36
CA SER A 44 -15.86 -9.76 10.13
C SER A 44 -14.79 -10.23 9.14
N GLY A 45 -13.83 -11.06 9.58
CA GLY A 45 -12.73 -11.54 8.73
C GLY A 45 -11.63 -10.50 8.47
N TYR A 46 -11.62 -9.38 9.17
CA TYR A 46 -10.62 -8.30 9.01
C TYR A 46 -9.19 -8.76 9.31
N PHE A 47 -9.02 -9.67 10.26
CA PHE A 47 -7.71 -10.24 10.59
C PHE A 47 -7.04 -10.90 9.37
N ARG A 48 -7.81 -11.74 8.64
CA ARG A 48 -7.30 -12.42 7.44
C ARG A 48 -6.95 -11.43 6.34
N THR A 49 -7.79 -10.42 6.15
CA THR A 49 -7.57 -9.36 5.16
C THR A 49 -6.31 -8.58 5.49
N GLN A 50 -6.10 -8.23 6.77
CA GLN A 50 -4.90 -7.52 7.21
C GLN A 50 -3.64 -8.36 7.06
N LEU A 51 -3.71 -9.64 7.39
CA LEU A 51 -2.56 -10.55 7.22
C LEU A 51 -2.14 -10.66 5.75
N LEU A 52 -3.10 -10.78 4.83
CA LEU A 52 -2.84 -10.77 3.39
C LEU A 52 -2.27 -9.42 2.93
N ALA A 53 -2.81 -8.31 3.42
CA ALA A 53 -2.32 -6.97 3.07
C ALA A 53 -0.87 -6.76 3.52
N ILE A 54 -0.51 -7.18 4.74
CA ILE A 54 0.87 -7.12 5.25
C ILE A 54 1.78 -7.99 4.37
N GLY A 55 1.37 -9.22 4.07
CA GLY A 55 2.16 -10.12 3.22
C GLY A 55 2.39 -9.55 1.82
N LEU A 56 1.36 -9.01 1.19
CA LEU A 56 1.46 -8.35 -0.12
C LEU A 56 2.30 -7.07 -0.04
N GLY A 57 2.15 -6.27 1.02
CA GLY A 57 2.93 -5.06 1.24
C GLY A 57 4.43 -5.35 1.39
N VAL A 58 4.79 -6.35 2.18
CA VAL A 58 6.19 -6.80 2.31
C VAL A 58 6.74 -7.33 0.98
N ALA A 59 5.97 -8.15 0.27
CA ALA A 59 6.37 -8.65 -1.04
C ALA A 59 6.59 -7.51 -2.03
N ALA A 60 5.67 -6.54 -2.09
CA ALA A 60 5.80 -5.35 -2.94
C ALA A 60 7.03 -4.52 -2.56
N ALA A 61 7.28 -4.30 -1.26
CA ALA A 61 8.47 -3.58 -0.79
C ALA A 61 9.77 -4.26 -1.26
N VAL A 62 9.85 -5.59 -1.15
CA VAL A 62 11.01 -6.35 -1.64
C VAL A 62 11.16 -6.21 -3.15
N VAL A 63 10.07 -6.33 -3.91
CA VAL A 63 10.11 -6.21 -5.39
C VAL A 63 10.56 -4.81 -5.80
N VAL A 64 9.98 -3.76 -5.22
CA VAL A 64 10.34 -2.37 -5.54
C VAL A 64 11.80 -2.08 -5.21
N THR A 65 12.32 -2.66 -4.12
CA THR A 65 13.72 -2.47 -3.73
C THR A 65 14.72 -3.15 -4.69
N LEU A 66 14.28 -4.16 -5.42
CA LEU A 66 15.11 -4.83 -6.44
C LEU A 66 15.15 -4.08 -7.78
N ILE A 67 14.25 -3.12 -7.97
CA ILE A 67 14.20 -2.27 -9.16
C ILE A 67 15.08 -1.04 -8.92
N ASP A 68 15.86 -0.65 -9.92
CA ASP A 68 16.65 0.57 -9.82
C ASP A 68 15.73 1.80 -9.76
N TYR A 69 15.94 2.65 -8.75
CA TYR A 69 15.15 3.88 -8.58
C TYR A 69 15.21 4.77 -9.84
N ALA A 70 16.34 4.78 -10.53
CA ALA A 70 16.50 5.56 -11.76
C ALA A 70 15.56 5.09 -12.88
N GLU A 71 15.26 3.79 -12.96
CA GLU A 71 14.29 3.26 -13.91
C GLU A 71 12.86 3.69 -13.55
N ILE A 72 12.51 3.64 -12.27
CA ILE A 72 11.19 4.09 -11.79
C ILE A 72 11.03 5.60 -12.03
N ALA A 73 12.08 6.38 -11.74
CA ALA A 73 12.07 7.81 -11.93
C ALA A 73 11.89 8.23 -13.40
N ASN A 74 12.38 7.44 -14.37
CA ASN A 74 12.16 7.70 -15.78
C ASN A 74 10.68 7.61 -16.21
N PHE A 75 9.86 6.88 -15.46
CA PHE A 75 8.43 6.74 -15.73
C PHE A 75 7.53 7.69 -14.91
N TRP A 76 8.12 8.71 -14.29
CA TRP A 76 7.41 9.66 -13.42
C TRP A 76 6.16 10.28 -14.09
N TYR A 77 6.25 10.61 -15.38
CA TYR A 77 5.15 11.22 -16.12
C TYR A 77 3.96 10.27 -16.30
N LEU A 78 4.20 8.95 -16.43
CA LEU A 78 3.15 7.95 -16.48
C LEU A 78 2.45 7.79 -15.11
N LEU A 79 3.24 7.77 -14.04
CA LEU A 79 2.72 7.71 -12.67
C LEU A 79 1.90 8.96 -12.33
N ALA A 80 2.41 10.14 -12.68
CA ALA A 80 1.70 11.40 -12.49
C ALA A 80 0.41 11.45 -13.31
N GLY A 81 0.45 11.10 -14.60
CA GLY A 81 -0.72 11.06 -15.47
C GLY A 81 -1.78 10.07 -14.99
N PHE A 82 -1.36 8.86 -14.58
CA PHE A 82 -2.25 7.85 -14.04
C PHE A 82 -2.90 8.30 -12.72
N SER A 83 -2.15 8.99 -11.86
CA SER A 83 -2.66 9.51 -10.59
C SER A 83 -3.70 10.60 -10.80
N ILE A 84 -3.46 11.52 -11.74
CA ILE A 84 -4.43 12.56 -12.11
C ILE A 84 -5.69 11.91 -12.70
N PHE A 85 -5.51 10.94 -13.59
CA PHE A 85 -6.64 10.19 -14.16
C PHE A 85 -7.47 9.51 -13.07
N LEU A 86 -6.83 8.83 -12.11
CA LEU A 86 -7.52 8.19 -10.98
C LEU A 86 -8.27 9.20 -10.11
N MET A 87 -7.70 10.36 -9.85
CA MET A 87 -8.38 11.40 -9.08
C MET A 87 -9.62 11.91 -9.79
N ILE A 88 -9.51 12.20 -11.09
CA ILE A 88 -10.64 12.63 -11.92
C ILE A 88 -11.71 11.54 -11.96
N TYR A 89 -11.30 10.30 -12.24
CA TYR A 89 -12.21 9.16 -12.25
C TYR A 89 -12.96 9.00 -10.93
N THR A 90 -12.25 9.08 -9.80
CA THR A 90 -12.86 8.96 -8.46
C THR A 90 -13.82 10.11 -8.16
N SER A 91 -13.53 11.32 -8.64
CA SER A 91 -14.41 12.47 -8.47
C SER A 91 -15.76 12.27 -9.15
N PHE A 92 -15.78 11.61 -10.31
CA PHE A 92 -17.02 11.37 -11.07
C PHE A 92 -17.72 10.07 -10.66
N PHE A 93 -16.97 8.99 -10.48
CA PHE A 93 -17.49 7.62 -10.28
C PHE A 93 -17.22 7.03 -8.90
N GLY A 94 -16.57 7.78 -8.01
CA GLY A 94 -16.27 7.31 -6.66
C GLY A 94 -17.52 7.09 -5.82
N GLU A 95 -17.46 6.10 -4.93
CA GLU A 95 -18.49 5.86 -3.93
C GLU A 95 -18.31 6.82 -2.75
N GLN A 96 -19.42 7.29 -2.24
CA GLN A 96 -19.48 8.06 -1.00
C GLN A 96 -19.41 7.08 0.16
N VAL A 97 -18.32 7.08 0.88
CA VAL A 97 -18.29 6.45 2.20
C VAL A 97 -18.80 7.50 3.19
N VAL A 98 -20.03 7.32 3.64
CA VAL A 98 -20.66 8.16 4.65
C VAL A 98 -19.81 8.07 5.92
N GLY A 99 -18.91 9.02 6.10
CA GLY A 99 -18.21 9.22 7.35
C GLY A 99 -19.15 9.85 8.36
N SER A 100 -18.92 9.59 9.62
CA SER A 100 -19.70 10.09 10.78
C SER A 100 -19.84 11.63 10.87
N GLY A 101 -19.35 12.38 9.89
CA GLY A 101 -19.34 13.83 9.85
C GLY A 101 -20.14 14.50 8.72
N GLY A 102 -20.93 13.75 7.94
CA GLY A 102 -21.82 14.33 6.92
C GLY A 102 -21.10 14.98 5.71
N VAL A 103 -19.83 14.74 5.51
CA VAL A 103 -19.09 15.22 4.34
C VAL A 103 -19.11 14.14 3.27
N ASP A 104 -19.88 14.37 2.23
CA ASP A 104 -20.01 13.48 1.05
C ASP A 104 -18.76 13.56 0.17
N ALA A 105 -17.64 13.01 0.65
CA ALA A 105 -16.42 12.95 -0.15
C ALA A 105 -16.40 11.66 -0.97
N LYS A 106 -16.45 11.80 -2.30
CA LYS A 106 -16.23 10.71 -3.24
C LYS A 106 -14.73 10.40 -3.34
N ALA A 107 -14.21 9.62 -2.40
CA ALA A 107 -12.78 9.33 -2.31
C ALA A 107 -12.45 7.87 -2.53
N TRP A 108 -13.46 7.01 -2.62
CA TRP A 108 -13.28 5.56 -2.65
C TRP A 108 -13.77 4.96 -3.96
N ILE A 109 -13.02 4.02 -4.49
CA ILE A 109 -13.37 3.22 -5.66
C ILE A 109 -13.66 1.81 -5.17
N ASN A 110 -14.82 1.25 -5.53
CA ASN A 110 -15.12 -0.14 -5.23
C ASN A 110 -14.59 -1.02 -6.35
N ILE A 111 -13.65 -1.89 -6.02
CA ILE A 111 -13.09 -2.87 -6.95
C ILE A 111 -13.36 -4.26 -6.39
N ALA A 112 -14.23 -5.01 -7.03
CA ALA A 112 -14.56 -6.39 -6.66
C ALA A 112 -15.01 -6.56 -5.18
N GLY A 113 -15.81 -5.60 -4.67
CA GLY A 113 -16.32 -5.63 -3.29
C GLY A 113 -15.33 -5.15 -2.23
N ARG A 114 -14.20 -4.57 -2.65
CA ARG A 114 -13.24 -3.91 -1.76
C ARG A 114 -13.12 -2.44 -2.13
N THR A 115 -13.17 -1.60 -1.12
CA THR A 115 -12.99 -0.15 -1.29
C THR A 115 -11.51 0.19 -1.31
N PHE A 116 -11.11 0.94 -2.34
CA PHE A 116 -9.76 1.43 -2.52
C PHE A 116 -9.76 2.96 -2.57
N GLN A 117 -8.89 3.60 -1.84
CA GLN A 117 -8.79 5.04 -1.83
C GLN A 117 -7.77 5.52 -2.87
N SER A 118 -8.21 6.28 -3.86
CA SER A 118 -7.34 6.78 -4.94
C SER A 118 -6.20 7.66 -4.43
N SER A 119 -6.41 8.41 -3.36
CA SER A 119 -5.39 9.28 -2.76
C SER A 119 -4.17 8.52 -2.23
N GLU A 120 -4.28 7.24 -1.89
CA GLU A 120 -3.13 6.45 -1.44
C GLU A 120 -2.12 6.22 -2.59
N LEU A 121 -2.62 5.95 -3.81
CA LEU A 121 -1.75 5.87 -4.99
C LEU A 121 -1.15 7.22 -5.38
N VAL A 122 -1.94 8.29 -5.25
CA VAL A 122 -1.46 9.64 -5.55
C VAL A 122 -0.31 10.04 -4.64
N LYS A 123 -0.35 9.69 -3.36
CA LYS A 123 0.77 9.92 -2.42
C LYS A 123 2.05 9.22 -2.89
N ILE A 124 1.95 7.95 -3.29
CA ILE A 124 3.11 7.20 -3.79
C ILE A 124 3.67 7.85 -5.06
N ALA A 125 2.80 8.19 -6.01
CA ALA A 125 3.21 8.87 -7.24
C ALA A 125 3.86 10.23 -6.96
N PHE A 126 3.32 11.00 -6.00
CA PHE A 126 3.87 12.28 -5.60
C PHE A 126 5.29 12.14 -5.03
N ILE A 127 5.52 11.18 -4.12
CA ILE A 127 6.84 10.91 -3.53
C ILE A 127 7.87 10.49 -4.61
N LEU A 128 7.42 9.77 -5.64
CA LEU A 128 8.29 9.32 -6.73
C LEU A 128 8.56 10.41 -7.78
N THR A 129 7.76 11.47 -7.81
CA THR A 129 7.85 12.54 -8.82
C THR A 129 8.60 13.76 -8.29
N PHE A 130 8.58 14.02 -6.99
CA PHE A 130 9.23 15.15 -6.30
C PHE A 130 10.34 14.69 -5.37
#